data_c6b44209cf320ecf4477692006196fc7
#
_entry.id   c6b44209cf320ecf4477692006196fc7
#
_cell.length_a   1.000
_cell.length_b   1.000
_cell.length_c   1.000
_cell.angle_alpha   90.00
_cell.angle_beta   90.00
_cell.angle_gamma   90.00
#
_symmetry.space_group_name_H-M   'P 1'
#
loop_
_entity.id
_entity.type
_entity.pdbx_description
1 polymer ?
#
loop_
_entity_poly.entity_id
_entity_poly.type
_entity_poly.pdbx_seq_one_letter_code
_entity_poly.pdbx_strand_id
1 'polypeptide(L)'
;RAKYLDTLQPDGSSGFYQGLTVWSPNINIFRDPRWGRIEETFGEDPFLVGEMGVASVEGLSGPGTDLALPDGQVMATLKHMTGHGQPESGTNVGPAQISERTLREMFFPPFEQVVTRTPIEAVMASYNEIDGIPSHSNAWLLKDVLRGEWGFKGAVVSDYYAIEDMARLHKIVPDYKAAGELAINSGVDVDLPEGHGFEQLAASVRAAADVIFAYLPRSFASSHAKKVLPPSVYGSRPKWQ
;
A
#
# COMPACT_ATOMS: atom_id res chain seq x y z
N ARG A 1 -22.25 -2.49 9.62
CA ARG A 1 -22.55 -2.45 8.18
C ARG A 1 -23.93 -1.85 7.91
N ALA A 2 -25.00 -2.35 8.54
CA ALA A 2 -26.34 -1.77 8.38
C ALA A 2 -26.36 -0.26 8.73
N LYS A 3 -25.81 0.11 9.88
CA LYS A 3 -25.71 1.52 10.30
C LYS A 3 -24.89 2.39 9.32
N TYR A 4 -23.84 1.81 8.69
CA TYR A 4 -23.10 2.50 7.64
C TYR A 4 -23.95 2.78 6.41
N LEU A 5 -24.73 1.80 5.95
CA LEU A 5 -25.62 1.99 4.79
C LEU A 5 -26.66 3.08 5.03
N ASP A 6 -27.12 3.24 6.30
CA ASP A 6 -28.05 4.29 6.70
C ASP A 6 -27.41 5.70 6.69
N THR A 7 -26.07 5.79 6.63
CA THR A 7 -25.35 7.07 6.61
C THR A 7 -24.93 7.51 5.20
N LEU A 8 -25.16 6.69 4.18
CA LEU A 8 -24.84 7.05 2.81
C LEU A 8 -25.68 8.22 2.32
N GLN A 9 -25.03 9.12 1.59
CA GLN A 9 -25.73 10.20 0.89
C GLN A 9 -26.54 9.64 -0.30
N PRO A 10 -27.53 10.40 -0.83
CA PRO A 10 -28.32 9.96 -1.97
C PRO A 10 -27.53 9.56 -3.22
N ASP A 11 -26.31 10.07 -3.38
CA ASP A 11 -25.37 9.73 -4.46
C ASP A 11 -24.54 8.47 -4.16
N GLY A 12 -24.76 7.82 -3.02
CA GLY A 12 -24.02 6.65 -2.56
C GLY A 12 -22.67 6.95 -1.89
N SER A 13 -22.30 8.22 -1.76
CA SER A 13 -21.09 8.61 -1.03
C SER A 13 -21.28 8.50 0.49
N SER A 14 -20.17 8.42 1.22
CA SER A 14 -20.16 8.47 2.69
C SER A 14 -19.50 9.75 3.17
N GLY A 15 -19.83 10.17 4.37
CA GLY A 15 -19.13 11.25 5.05
C GLY A 15 -17.71 10.85 5.48
N PHE A 16 -16.91 11.83 5.88
CA PHE A 16 -15.59 11.62 6.42
C PHE A 16 -15.65 10.65 7.62
N TYR A 17 -14.72 9.70 7.70
CA TYR A 17 -14.64 8.65 8.73
C TYR A 17 -15.85 7.70 8.81
N GLN A 18 -16.62 7.58 7.75
CA GLN A 18 -17.79 6.70 7.66
C GLN A 18 -17.59 5.58 6.65
N GLY A 19 -16.43 4.93 6.66
CA GLY A 19 -16.13 3.80 5.79
C GLY A 19 -16.27 2.45 6.49
N LEU A 20 -16.16 1.38 5.70
CA LEU A 20 -16.03 0.00 6.19
C LEU A 20 -14.58 -0.45 6.29
N THR A 21 -13.63 0.43 5.98
CA THR A 21 -12.19 0.20 6.13
C THR A 21 -11.67 1.00 7.31
N VAL A 22 -10.91 0.35 8.18
CA VAL A 22 -10.28 1.00 9.34
C VAL A 22 -8.77 0.92 9.24
N TRP A 23 -8.07 2.04 9.52
CA TRP A 23 -6.61 2.10 9.53
C TRP A 23 -6.06 1.57 10.87
N SER A 24 -6.30 0.30 11.14
CA SER A 24 -5.98 -0.41 12.39
C SER A 24 -5.87 -1.91 12.14
N PRO A 25 -5.03 -2.65 12.90
CA PRO A 25 -4.19 -2.21 14.01
C PRO A 25 -2.84 -1.61 13.61
N ASN A 26 -2.26 -0.80 14.52
CA ASN A 26 -0.86 -0.41 14.45
C ASN A 26 -0.02 -1.42 15.24
N ILE A 27 0.80 -2.21 14.53
CA ILE A 27 1.66 -3.25 15.11
C ILE A 27 3.15 -2.92 14.97
N ASN A 28 3.49 -1.63 14.92
CA ASN A 28 4.88 -1.22 14.95
C ASN A 28 5.51 -1.50 16.30
N ILE A 29 6.78 -1.91 16.27
CA ILE A 29 7.57 -2.14 17.48
C ILE A 29 8.02 -0.79 18.03
N PHE A 30 7.60 -0.47 19.24
CA PHE A 30 8.02 0.71 19.96
C PHE A 30 9.39 0.49 20.62
N ARG A 31 10.38 1.32 20.27
CA ARG A 31 11.73 1.24 20.86
C ARG A 31 12.32 2.62 21.19
N ASP A 32 12.01 3.66 20.43
CA ASP A 32 12.53 5.00 20.65
C ASP A 32 11.47 5.89 21.31
N PRO A 33 11.68 6.35 22.57
CA PRO A 33 10.72 7.17 23.29
C PRO A 33 10.52 8.56 22.67
N ARG A 34 11.37 8.96 21.72
CA ARG A 34 11.21 10.24 21.01
C ARG A 34 10.17 10.17 19.90
N TRP A 35 9.81 8.96 19.45
CA TRP A 35 8.77 8.80 18.44
C TRP A 35 7.39 9.12 19.01
N GLY A 36 6.69 10.08 18.40
CA GLY A 36 5.46 10.68 18.93
C GLY A 36 4.18 9.85 18.79
N ARG A 37 4.26 8.57 18.30
CA ARG A 37 3.09 7.71 18.03
C ARG A 37 3.11 6.39 18.81
N ILE A 38 3.83 6.35 19.90
CA ILE A 38 3.98 5.14 20.74
C ILE A 38 2.65 4.68 21.34
N GLU A 39 1.75 5.61 21.66
CA GLU A 39 0.43 5.31 22.20
C GLU A 39 -0.49 4.55 21.24
N GLU A 40 -0.17 4.53 19.94
CA GLU A 40 -0.90 3.74 18.96
C GLU A 40 -0.50 2.25 18.97
N THR A 41 0.59 1.87 19.65
CA THR A 41 1.24 0.55 19.55
C THR A 41 0.99 -0.34 20.76
N PHE A 42 1.28 -1.64 20.60
CA PHE A 42 1.12 -2.64 21.67
C PHE A 42 2.41 -2.89 22.48
N GLY A 43 3.52 -2.23 22.14
CA GLY A 43 4.77 -2.35 22.88
C GLY A 43 5.99 -2.68 22.03
N GLU A 44 7.03 -3.23 22.69
CA GLU A 44 8.34 -3.48 22.07
C GLU A 44 8.63 -4.96 21.80
N ASP A 45 7.85 -5.88 22.36
CA ASP A 45 8.04 -7.32 22.19
C ASP A 45 7.38 -7.81 20.89
N PRO A 46 8.15 -8.35 19.91
CA PRO A 46 7.61 -8.75 18.62
C PRO A 46 6.54 -9.86 18.71
N PHE A 47 6.67 -10.78 19.66
CA PHE A 47 5.72 -11.86 19.83
C PHE A 47 4.38 -11.33 20.37
N LEU A 48 4.44 -10.54 21.45
CA LEU A 48 3.24 -9.95 22.04
C LEU A 48 2.51 -9.05 21.05
N VAL A 49 3.25 -8.19 20.34
CA VAL A 49 2.68 -7.27 19.32
C VAL A 49 2.01 -8.07 18.19
N GLY A 50 2.60 -9.18 17.77
CA GLY A 50 2.01 -10.08 16.78
C GLY A 50 0.71 -10.71 17.26
N GLU A 51 0.67 -11.27 18.47
CA GLU A 51 -0.55 -11.87 19.07
C GLU A 51 -1.67 -10.83 19.25
N MET A 52 -1.33 -9.63 19.72
CA MET A 52 -2.29 -8.52 19.82
C MET A 52 -2.80 -8.07 18.45
N GLY A 53 -1.93 -8.08 17.45
CA GLY A 53 -2.30 -7.80 16.05
C GLY A 53 -3.29 -8.82 15.50
N VAL A 54 -3.02 -10.11 15.68
CA VAL A 54 -3.93 -11.20 15.29
C VAL A 54 -5.29 -11.03 15.95
N ALA A 55 -5.33 -10.90 17.29
CA ALA A 55 -6.57 -10.72 18.03
C ALA A 55 -7.37 -9.48 17.58
N SER A 56 -6.67 -8.38 17.26
CA SER A 56 -7.29 -7.15 16.77
C SER A 56 -7.94 -7.34 15.39
N VAL A 57 -7.24 -8.01 14.46
CA VAL A 57 -7.79 -8.27 13.12
C VAL A 57 -8.95 -9.25 13.19
N GLU A 58 -8.86 -10.33 13.97
CA GLU A 58 -9.98 -11.26 14.18
C GLU A 58 -11.20 -10.55 14.77
N GLY A 59 -11.01 -9.62 15.68
CA GLY A 59 -12.09 -8.80 16.24
C GLY A 59 -12.73 -7.85 15.22
N LEU A 60 -11.97 -7.32 14.27
CA LEU A 60 -12.45 -6.38 13.25
C LEU A 60 -13.03 -7.09 12.02
N SER A 61 -12.29 -8.02 11.45
CA SER A 61 -12.59 -8.66 10.15
C SER A 61 -13.17 -10.08 10.29
N GLY A 62 -13.13 -10.66 11.49
CA GLY A 62 -13.55 -12.02 11.76
C GLY A 62 -12.37 -13.01 11.76
N PRO A 63 -12.60 -14.24 12.25
CA PRO A 63 -11.58 -15.28 12.31
C PRO A 63 -11.35 -15.95 10.97
N GLY A 64 -10.19 -16.63 10.83
CA GLY A 64 -9.81 -17.38 9.64
C GLY A 64 -8.87 -16.64 8.74
N THR A 65 -8.72 -17.10 7.51
CA THR A 65 -7.78 -16.54 6.51
C THR A 65 -8.45 -16.18 5.17
N ASP A 66 -9.76 -16.35 5.07
CA ASP A 66 -10.52 -15.98 3.87
C ASP A 66 -10.78 -14.47 3.84
N LEU A 67 -10.51 -13.84 2.71
CA LEU A 67 -10.75 -12.40 2.51
C LEU A 67 -12.24 -12.03 2.41
N ALA A 68 -13.15 -12.99 2.51
CA ALA A 68 -14.59 -12.73 2.51
C ALA A 68 -15.02 -12.11 3.84
N LEU A 69 -15.29 -10.82 3.82
CA LEU A 69 -15.68 -10.05 5.00
C LEU A 69 -17.09 -10.49 5.49
N PRO A 70 -17.23 -11.11 6.69
CA PRO A 70 -18.52 -11.48 7.21
C PRO A 70 -19.44 -10.30 7.48
N ASP A 71 -20.75 -10.55 7.54
CA ASP A 71 -21.71 -9.51 7.90
C ASP A 71 -21.46 -8.96 9.31
N GLY A 72 -21.44 -7.64 9.42
CA GLY A 72 -21.18 -6.94 10.68
C GLY A 72 -19.70 -6.64 10.96
N GLN A 73 -18.79 -7.16 10.16
CA GLN A 73 -17.35 -6.89 10.27
C GLN A 73 -16.91 -5.71 9.38
N VAL A 74 -15.70 -5.22 9.65
CA VAL A 74 -15.06 -4.13 8.90
C VAL A 74 -13.70 -4.59 8.39
N MET A 75 -13.24 -4.02 7.28
CA MET A 75 -11.95 -4.30 6.69
C MET A 75 -10.84 -3.69 7.55
N ALA A 76 -9.97 -4.51 8.09
CA ALA A 76 -8.80 -4.07 8.84
C ALA A 76 -7.64 -3.69 7.89
N THR A 77 -6.79 -2.75 8.34
CA THR A 77 -5.56 -2.39 7.64
C THR A 77 -4.39 -2.47 8.61
N LEU A 78 -3.52 -3.40 8.33
CA LEU A 78 -2.31 -3.60 9.12
C LEU A 78 -1.31 -2.48 8.86
N LYS A 79 -0.80 -1.82 9.88
CA LYS A 79 0.10 -0.68 9.71
C LYS A 79 1.22 -0.62 10.74
N HIS A 80 2.30 0.06 10.40
CA HIS A 80 2.78 0.52 9.10
C HIS A 80 3.93 -0.37 8.70
N MET A 81 3.93 -0.94 7.54
CA MET A 81 4.98 -1.87 7.11
C MET A 81 6.15 -1.12 6.48
N THR A 82 7.32 -1.12 7.12
CA THR A 82 7.69 -1.62 8.45
C THR A 82 8.81 -0.77 9.03
N GLY A 83 9.15 -1.00 10.28
CA GLY A 83 10.21 -0.24 10.96
C GLY A 83 9.82 1.20 11.28
N HIS A 84 8.53 1.55 11.23
CA HIS A 84 8.03 2.85 11.65
C HIS A 84 8.27 3.04 13.15
N GLY A 85 8.70 4.23 13.53
CA GLY A 85 9.16 4.49 14.90
C GLY A 85 10.65 4.23 15.11
N GLN A 86 11.38 3.80 14.07
CA GLN A 86 12.84 3.61 14.08
C GLN A 86 13.63 4.69 13.31
N PRO A 87 13.02 5.64 12.56
CA PRO A 87 13.77 6.71 11.94
C PRO A 87 14.64 7.46 12.94
N GLU A 88 15.78 7.93 12.46
CA GLU A 88 16.73 8.68 13.26
C GLU A 88 16.06 9.86 13.95
N SER A 89 16.44 10.12 15.19
CA SER A 89 15.90 11.19 16.05
C SER A 89 14.41 11.07 16.40
N GLY A 90 13.79 9.91 16.19
CA GLY A 90 12.36 9.70 16.47
C GLY A 90 11.44 10.43 15.48
N THR A 91 11.93 10.80 14.30
CA THR A 91 11.11 11.45 13.27
C THR A 91 10.08 10.48 12.68
N ASN A 92 8.98 11.00 12.15
CA ASN A 92 7.94 10.18 11.55
C ASN A 92 8.30 9.77 10.11
N VAL A 93 8.91 10.68 9.37
CA VAL A 93 9.40 10.47 8.01
C VAL A 93 10.91 10.62 8.02
N GLY A 94 11.63 9.68 7.46
CA GLY A 94 13.09 9.76 7.39
C GLY A 94 13.78 8.39 7.38
N PRO A 95 15.12 8.39 7.39
CA PRO A 95 15.89 7.16 7.30
C PRO A 95 15.81 6.34 8.59
N ALA A 96 15.65 5.02 8.43
CA ALA A 96 15.83 4.03 9.48
C ALA A 96 16.92 3.07 9.04
N GLN A 97 18.03 3.06 9.79
CA GLN A 97 19.18 2.18 9.54
C GLN A 97 18.89 0.81 10.14
N ILE A 98 18.25 -0.06 9.36
CA ILE A 98 17.81 -1.38 9.84
C ILE A 98 18.29 -2.45 8.85
N SER A 99 19.21 -3.29 9.28
CA SER A 99 19.66 -4.40 8.45
C SER A 99 18.54 -5.41 8.18
N GLU A 100 18.61 -6.14 7.07
CA GLU A 100 17.65 -7.20 6.75
C GLU A 100 17.53 -8.23 7.90
N ARG A 101 18.65 -8.59 8.53
CA ARG A 101 18.67 -9.48 9.69
C ARG A 101 17.79 -8.93 10.82
N THR A 102 17.95 -7.66 11.15
CA THR A 102 17.15 -7.02 12.21
C THR A 102 15.68 -6.92 11.82
N LEU A 103 15.38 -6.67 10.53
CA LEU A 103 14.01 -6.71 10.03
C LEU A 103 13.37 -8.08 10.27
N ARG A 104 14.05 -9.15 9.90
CA ARG A 104 13.56 -10.54 10.02
C ARG A 104 13.45 -11.02 11.46
N GLU A 105 14.32 -10.56 12.35
CA GLU A 105 14.31 -10.98 13.76
C GLU A 105 13.32 -10.18 14.61
N MET A 106 13.00 -8.92 14.25
CA MET A 106 12.25 -8.02 15.12
C MET A 106 11.02 -7.39 14.47
N PHE A 107 11.17 -6.82 13.27
CA PHE A 107 10.12 -5.97 12.68
C PHE A 107 9.16 -6.73 11.77
N PHE A 108 9.60 -7.83 11.16
CA PHE A 108 8.75 -8.70 10.34
C PHE A 108 7.85 -9.64 11.14
N PRO A 109 8.28 -10.25 12.26
CA PRO A 109 7.48 -11.26 12.93
C PRO A 109 6.05 -10.83 13.27
N PRO A 110 5.75 -9.62 13.77
CA PRO A 110 4.38 -9.19 14.00
C PRO A 110 3.54 -9.15 12.72
N PHE A 111 4.11 -8.65 11.62
CA PHE A 111 3.42 -8.57 10.33
C PHE A 111 3.18 -9.94 9.73
N GLU A 112 4.20 -10.79 9.72
CA GLU A 112 4.10 -12.16 9.22
C GLU A 112 3.03 -12.96 9.97
N GLN A 113 3.00 -12.87 11.31
CA GLN A 113 1.99 -13.53 12.13
C GLN A 113 0.56 -13.12 11.73
N VAL A 114 0.31 -11.82 11.57
CA VAL A 114 -1.02 -11.34 11.19
C VAL A 114 -1.36 -11.75 9.77
N VAL A 115 -0.46 -11.55 8.82
CA VAL A 115 -0.68 -11.87 7.39
C VAL A 115 -0.98 -13.36 7.18
N THR A 116 -0.29 -14.25 7.91
CA THR A 116 -0.41 -15.70 7.71
C THR A 116 -1.54 -16.33 8.53
N ARG A 117 -2.05 -15.66 9.56
CA ARG A 117 -3.03 -16.22 10.50
C ARG A 117 -4.41 -15.59 10.44
N THR A 118 -4.57 -14.48 9.72
CA THR A 118 -5.84 -13.71 9.71
C THR A 118 -6.30 -13.37 8.30
N PRO A 119 -7.57 -12.97 8.12
CA PRO A 119 -8.09 -12.52 6.83
C PRO A 119 -7.74 -11.05 6.55
N ILE A 120 -6.54 -10.59 6.89
CA ILE A 120 -6.16 -9.20 6.69
C ILE A 120 -6.27 -8.78 5.21
N GLU A 121 -7.05 -7.76 4.95
CA GLU A 121 -7.39 -7.32 3.59
C GLU A 121 -6.50 -6.20 3.08
N ALA A 122 -5.90 -5.41 3.97
CA ALA A 122 -5.03 -4.33 3.57
C ALA A 122 -3.78 -4.21 4.46
N VAL A 123 -2.68 -3.77 3.85
CA VAL A 123 -1.44 -3.41 4.53
C VAL A 123 -1.04 -2.00 4.11
N MET A 124 -0.74 -1.14 5.06
CA MET A 124 -0.26 0.22 4.81
C MET A 124 1.25 0.26 4.87
N ALA A 125 1.88 0.72 3.79
CA ALA A 125 3.33 0.95 3.76
C ALA A 125 3.71 2.11 4.70
N SER A 126 4.92 2.08 5.25
CA SER A 126 5.40 3.03 6.25
C SER A 126 5.99 4.29 5.62
N TYR A 127 5.95 5.41 6.32
CA TYR A 127 6.57 6.67 5.88
C TYR A 127 8.08 6.62 5.75
N ASN A 128 8.75 5.77 6.53
CA ASN A 128 10.19 5.79 6.64
C ASN A 128 10.91 5.11 5.48
N GLU A 129 12.17 5.45 5.34
CA GLU A 129 13.13 4.70 4.55
C GLU A 129 13.67 3.52 5.36
N ILE A 130 14.05 2.46 4.67
CA ILE A 130 14.84 1.36 5.21
C ILE A 130 16.15 1.32 4.43
N ASP A 131 17.27 1.58 5.11
CA ASP A 131 18.59 1.65 4.48
C ASP A 131 18.62 2.53 3.20
N GLY A 132 17.97 3.70 3.26
CA GLY A 132 17.90 4.67 2.17
C GLY A 132 16.84 4.40 1.10
N ILE A 133 16.01 3.36 1.25
CA ILE A 133 14.92 3.06 0.32
C ILE A 133 13.58 3.39 0.98
N PRO A 134 12.82 4.39 0.52
CA PRO A 134 11.47 4.66 1.02
C PRO A 134 10.57 3.43 0.88
N SER A 135 9.78 3.13 1.91
CA SER A 135 8.96 1.91 1.94
C SER A 135 7.99 1.81 0.76
N HIS A 136 7.48 2.96 0.27
CA HIS A 136 6.58 3.03 -0.89
C HIS A 136 7.26 2.74 -2.24
N SER A 137 8.59 2.73 -2.29
CA SER A 137 9.39 2.35 -3.46
C SER A 137 10.16 1.05 -3.27
N ASN A 138 9.96 0.37 -2.15
CA ASN A 138 10.70 -0.83 -1.80
C ASN A 138 10.01 -2.10 -2.34
N ALA A 139 10.29 -2.44 -3.60
CA ALA A 139 9.72 -3.61 -4.25
C ALA A 139 10.08 -4.94 -3.53
N TRP A 140 11.29 -5.05 -2.97
CA TRP A 140 11.68 -6.21 -2.17
C TRP A 140 10.73 -6.38 -0.97
N LEU A 141 10.47 -5.31 -0.23
CA LEU A 141 9.58 -5.33 0.93
C LEU A 141 8.14 -5.70 0.54
N LEU A 142 7.58 -5.04 -0.48
CA LEU A 142 6.15 -5.13 -0.79
C LEU A 142 5.80 -6.30 -1.73
N LYS A 143 6.73 -6.72 -2.60
CA LYS A 143 6.50 -7.82 -3.54
C LYS A 143 7.15 -9.11 -3.07
N ASP A 144 8.45 -9.09 -2.81
CA ASP A 144 9.16 -10.34 -2.54
C ASP A 144 8.85 -10.85 -1.13
N VAL A 145 8.92 -10.01 -0.10
CA VAL A 145 8.62 -10.40 1.28
C VAL A 145 7.11 -10.51 1.49
N LEU A 146 6.37 -9.39 1.39
CA LEU A 146 4.95 -9.36 1.76
C LEU A 146 4.11 -10.32 0.90
N ARG A 147 4.22 -10.24 -0.42
CA ARG A 147 3.42 -11.06 -1.33
C ARG A 147 4.05 -12.41 -1.64
N GLY A 148 5.38 -12.45 -1.83
CA GLY A 148 6.10 -13.67 -2.21
C GLY A 148 6.31 -14.61 -1.05
N GLU A 149 6.94 -14.16 0.03
CA GLU A 149 7.26 -15.03 1.17
C GLU A 149 6.04 -15.29 2.07
N TRP A 150 5.25 -14.25 2.40
CA TRP A 150 4.12 -14.40 3.32
C TRP A 150 2.77 -14.68 2.64
N GLY A 151 2.73 -14.59 1.31
CA GLY A 151 1.54 -14.94 0.52
C GLY A 151 0.38 -13.94 0.64
N PHE A 152 0.64 -12.68 1.01
CA PHE A 152 -0.38 -11.64 1.11
C PHE A 152 -1.12 -11.40 -0.21
N LYS A 153 -2.45 -11.41 -0.18
CA LYS A 153 -3.32 -11.28 -1.36
C LYS A 153 -4.17 -10.01 -1.38
N GLY A 154 -4.15 -9.25 -0.29
CA GLY A 154 -4.94 -8.03 -0.15
C GLY A 154 -4.32 -6.82 -0.86
N ALA A 155 -4.82 -5.63 -0.55
CA ALA A 155 -4.36 -4.36 -1.09
C ALA A 155 -3.21 -3.77 -0.26
N VAL A 156 -2.18 -3.24 -0.93
CA VAL A 156 -1.17 -2.39 -0.30
C VAL A 156 -1.60 -0.93 -0.49
N VAL A 157 -1.85 -0.24 0.61
CA VAL A 157 -2.21 1.17 0.58
C VAL A 157 -1.03 2.03 0.98
N SER A 158 -0.93 3.24 0.44
CA SER A 158 0.04 4.21 0.92
C SER A 158 -0.37 4.73 2.31
N ASP A 159 0.57 5.28 3.06
CA ASP A 159 0.23 6.25 4.10
C ASP A 159 -0.10 7.60 3.44
N TYR A 160 -0.71 8.52 4.17
CA TYR A 160 -1.22 9.79 3.64
C TYR A 160 -0.09 10.64 3.06
N TYR A 161 -0.21 11.00 1.77
CA TYR A 161 0.76 11.79 1.00
C TYR A 161 2.16 11.15 0.88
N ALA A 162 2.33 9.89 1.28
CA ALA A 162 3.64 9.26 1.32
C ALA A 162 4.22 8.97 -0.07
N ILE A 163 3.37 8.79 -1.09
CA ILE A 163 3.83 8.71 -2.48
C ILE A 163 4.39 10.06 -2.93
N GLU A 164 3.71 11.17 -2.62
CA GLU A 164 4.18 12.51 -2.91
C GLU A 164 5.49 12.84 -2.17
N ASP A 165 5.65 12.32 -0.96
CA ASP A 165 6.85 12.50 -0.15
C ASP A 165 8.11 11.92 -0.81
N MET A 166 7.99 10.95 -1.71
CA MET A 166 9.12 10.48 -2.51
C MET A 166 9.74 11.59 -3.38
N ALA A 167 8.91 12.52 -3.87
CA ALA A 167 9.38 13.70 -4.58
C ALA A 167 9.68 14.86 -3.63
N ARG A 168 8.82 15.06 -2.60
CA ARG A 168 8.83 16.24 -1.74
C ARG A 168 9.87 16.17 -0.63
N LEU A 169 9.99 15.05 0.06
CA LEU A 169 10.84 14.86 1.24
C LEU A 169 12.05 13.97 0.93
N HIS A 170 11.84 12.78 0.42
CA HIS A 170 12.90 11.81 0.12
C HIS A 170 13.76 12.22 -1.08
N LYS A 171 13.21 13.02 -2.01
CA LYS A 171 13.93 13.55 -3.19
C LYS A 171 14.50 12.47 -4.12
N ILE A 172 13.90 11.30 -4.18
CA ILE A 172 14.35 10.18 -5.02
C ILE A 172 13.78 10.24 -6.45
N VAL A 173 12.73 11.03 -6.68
CA VAL A 173 12.10 11.25 -7.99
C VAL A 173 11.81 12.74 -8.20
N PRO A 174 11.71 13.21 -9.46
CA PRO A 174 11.57 14.64 -9.75
C PRO A 174 10.18 15.22 -9.44
N ASP A 175 9.12 14.43 -9.55
CA ASP A 175 7.73 14.89 -9.46
C ASP A 175 6.77 13.79 -8.99
N TYR A 176 5.50 14.14 -8.78
CA TYR A 176 4.46 13.22 -8.30
C TYR A 176 4.09 12.14 -9.32
N LYS A 177 4.22 12.43 -10.62
CA LYS A 177 4.01 11.42 -11.67
C LYS A 177 5.02 10.30 -11.57
N ALA A 178 6.31 10.65 -11.50
CA ALA A 178 7.39 9.67 -11.34
C ALA A 178 7.28 8.93 -10.00
N ALA A 179 6.81 9.60 -8.94
CA ALA A 179 6.53 8.97 -7.66
C ALA A 179 5.42 7.91 -7.77
N GLY A 180 4.31 8.24 -8.43
CA GLY A 180 3.21 7.30 -8.66
C GLY A 180 3.62 6.10 -9.51
N GLU A 181 4.38 6.33 -10.60
CA GLU A 181 4.92 5.27 -11.44
C GLU A 181 5.84 4.33 -10.65
N LEU A 182 6.71 4.88 -9.81
CA LEU A 182 7.61 4.11 -8.96
C LEU A 182 6.84 3.32 -7.90
N ALA A 183 5.86 3.92 -7.23
CA ALA A 183 5.06 3.29 -6.18
C ALA A 183 4.26 2.09 -6.70
N ILE A 184 3.51 2.25 -7.80
CA ILE A 184 2.72 1.15 -8.36
C ILE A 184 3.62 0.02 -8.88
N ASN A 185 4.76 0.36 -9.48
CA ASN A 185 5.75 -0.62 -9.90
C ASN A 185 6.44 -1.31 -8.70
N SER A 186 6.42 -0.73 -7.53
CA SER A 186 6.96 -1.32 -6.30
C SER A 186 5.93 -2.13 -5.51
N GLY A 187 4.65 -2.10 -5.90
CA GLY A 187 3.62 -2.94 -5.31
C GLY A 187 2.59 -2.22 -4.45
N VAL A 188 2.53 -0.89 -4.48
CA VAL A 188 1.45 -0.09 -3.86
C VAL A 188 0.24 -0.09 -4.80
N ASP A 189 -0.94 -0.41 -4.28
CA ASP A 189 -2.18 -0.51 -5.07
C ASP A 189 -3.08 0.72 -4.94
N VAL A 190 -3.00 1.45 -3.82
CA VAL A 190 -3.89 2.58 -3.51
C VAL A 190 -3.08 3.75 -2.99
N ASP A 191 -3.31 4.91 -3.55
CA ASP A 191 -2.69 6.19 -3.16
C ASP A 191 -3.66 7.00 -2.28
N LEU A 192 -3.23 7.31 -1.07
CA LEU A 192 -4.04 8.01 -0.08
C LEU A 192 -3.46 9.41 0.25
N PRO A 193 -4.34 10.39 0.63
CA PRO A 193 -5.80 10.29 0.67
C PRO A 193 -6.47 10.66 -0.67
N GLU A 194 -5.79 11.43 -1.54
CA GLU A 194 -6.39 12.09 -2.71
C GLU A 194 -5.96 11.50 -4.05
N GLY A 195 -4.96 10.62 -4.06
CA GLY A 195 -4.52 9.90 -5.26
C GLY A 195 -3.64 10.73 -6.22
N HIS A 196 -3.01 11.80 -5.78
CA HIS A 196 -2.23 12.71 -6.63
C HIS A 196 -1.06 12.02 -7.36
N GLY A 197 -0.43 11.02 -6.75
CA GLY A 197 0.61 10.23 -7.40
C GLY A 197 0.06 9.33 -8.50
N PHE A 198 -1.16 8.80 -8.32
CA PHE A 198 -1.79 7.87 -9.27
C PHE A 198 -2.66 8.55 -10.33
N GLU A 199 -2.98 9.82 -10.18
CA GLU A 199 -3.83 10.59 -11.08
C GLU A 199 -3.37 10.53 -12.55
N GLN A 200 -2.06 10.51 -12.77
CA GLN A 200 -1.46 10.53 -14.11
C GLN A 200 -1.12 9.14 -14.69
N LEU A 201 -1.29 8.05 -13.93
CA LEU A 201 -0.90 6.71 -14.38
C LEU A 201 -1.57 6.27 -15.68
N ALA A 202 -2.84 6.62 -15.86
CA ALA A 202 -3.54 6.29 -17.11
C ALA A 202 -2.91 6.99 -18.34
N ALA A 203 -2.38 8.19 -18.18
CA ALA A 203 -1.66 8.89 -19.24
C ALA A 203 -0.29 8.25 -19.52
N SER A 204 0.42 7.84 -18.47
CA SER A 204 1.71 7.15 -18.57
C SER A 204 1.59 5.81 -19.31
N VAL A 205 0.55 5.02 -18.99
CA VAL A 205 0.28 3.74 -19.68
C VAL A 205 -0.04 3.99 -21.16
N ARG A 206 -0.83 5.02 -21.49
CA ARG A 206 -1.13 5.37 -22.89
C ARG A 206 0.13 5.76 -23.65
N ALA A 207 0.97 6.62 -23.06
CA ALA A 207 2.23 7.05 -23.68
C ALA A 207 3.19 5.86 -23.92
N ALA A 208 3.30 4.95 -22.95
CA ALA A 208 4.11 3.74 -23.11
C ALA A 208 3.54 2.82 -24.22
N ALA A 209 2.22 2.65 -24.30
CA ALA A 209 1.58 1.90 -25.34
C ALA A 209 1.83 2.51 -26.74
N ASP A 210 1.74 3.84 -26.89
CA ASP A 210 2.01 4.53 -28.15
C ASP A 210 3.47 4.32 -28.62
N VAL A 211 4.44 4.34 -27.70
CA VAL A 211 5.84 4.02 -28.00
C VAL A 211 5.98 2.57 -28.46
N ILE A 212 5.39 1.61 -27.73
CA ILE A 212 5.45 0.20 -28.11
C ILE A 212 4.83 -0.02 -29.50
N PHE A 213 3.66 0.59 -29.78
CA PHE A 213 2.99 0.47 -31.09
C PHE A 213 3.78 1.13 -32.22
N ALA A 214 4.54 2.20 -31.97
CA ALA A 214 5.39 2.83 -32.96
C ALA A 214 6.54 1.92 -33.44
N TYR A 215 7.00 1.00 -32.58
CA TYR A 215 8.12 0.09 -32.88
C TYR A 215 7.66 -1.31 -33.31
N LEU A 216 6.38 -1.66 -33.16
CA LEU A 216 5.88 -2.97 -33.60
C LEU A 216 5.62 -3.00 -35.11
N PRO A 217 5.97 -4.10 -35.83
CA PRO A 217 5.59 -4.29 -37.22
C PRO A 217 4.07 -4.16 -37.40
N ARG A 218 3.62 -3.47 -38.43
CA ARG A 218 2.18 -3.21 -38.71
C ARG A 218 1.31 -4.49 -38.72
N SER A 219 1.88 -5.64 -39.08
CA SER A 219 1.21 -6.94 -39.04
C SER A 219 0.91 -7.45 -37.62
N PHE A 220 1.74 -7.11 -36.66
CA PHE A 220 1.57 -7.50 -35.25
C PHE A 220 0.52 -6.61 -34.52
N ALA A 221 0.51 -5.31 -34.82
CA ALA A 221 -0.42 -4.36 -34.22
C ALA A 221 -1.89 -4.66 -34.55
N SER A 222 -2.19 -5.23 -35.73
CA SER A 222 -3.58 -5.45 -36.14
C SER A 222 -4.26 -6.68 -35.51
N SER A 223 -3.50 -7.73 -35.15
CA SER A 223 -4.07 -9.00 -34.68
C SER A 223 -4.07 -9.22 -33.18
N HIS A 224 -3.13 -8.64 -32.46
CA HIS A 224 -2.95 -8.85 -31.01
C HIS A 224 -3.43 -7.67 -30.14
N ALA A 225 -3.35 -6.43 -30.62
CA ALA A 225 -3.78 -5.27 -29.87
C ALA A 225 -5.29 -5.29 -29.55
N LYS A 226 -6.13 -5.84 -30.42
CA LYS A 226 -7.58 -5.99 -30.19
C LYS A 226 -7.93 -6.96 -29.06
N LYS A 227 -6.99 -7.81 -28.61
CA LYS A 227 -7.23 -8.80 -27.54
C LYS A 227 -6.77 -8.35 -26.16
N VAL A 228 -5.95 -7.31 -26.06
CA VAL A 228 -5.25 -6.94 -24.83
C VAL A 228 -5.72 -5.60 -24.26
N LEU A 229 -6.32 -4.72 -25.06
CA LEU A 229 -6.75 -3.40 -24.62
C LEU A 229 -8.27 -3.22 -24.75
N PRO A 230 -8.94 -2.53 -23.80
CA PRO A 230 -10.38 -2.29 -23.88
C PRO A 230 -10.72 -1.39 -25.07
N PRO A 231 -11.96 -1.49 -25.62
CA PRO A 231 -12.41 -0.76 -26.83
C PRO A 231 -12.27 0.77 -26.76
N SER A 232 -12.22 1.35 -25.58
CA SER A 232 -12.04 2.79 -25.36
C SER A 232 -10.65 3.31 -25.79
N VAL A 233 -9.67 2.44 -25.94
CA VAL A 233 -8.31 2.80 -26.38
C VAL A 233 -8.22 2.92 -27.91
N TYR A 234 -9.19 2.37 -28.64
CA TYR A 234 -9.21 2.36 -30.10
C TYR A 234 -9.99 3.53 -30.76
N GLY A 235 -10.56 4.43 -29.96
CA GLY A 235 -11.55 5.42 -30.43
C GLY A 235 -11.04 6.66 -31.15
N SER A 236 -9.73 6.86 -31.30
CA SER A 236 -9.21 8.02 -32.05
C SER A 236 -7.93 7.67 -32.82
N ARG A 237 -8.08 7.34 -34.08
CA ARG A 237 -6.94 7.30 -35.01
C ARG A 237 -6.42 8.75 -35.22
N PRO A 238 -5.11 9.01 -35.02
CA PRO A 238 -4.49 10.18 -35.62
C PRO A 238 -4.61 10.03 -37.13
N LYS A 239 -5.20 11.02 -37.81
CA LYS A 239 -5.12 11.12 -39.28
C LYS A 239 -3.70 11.55 -39.61
N TRP A 240 -2.89 10.60 -40.02
CA TRP A 240 -1.63 10.89 -40.69
C TRP A 240 -1.94 11.06 -42.18
N GLN A 241 -1.79 12.28 -42.66
CA GLN A 241 -1.62 12.55 -44.07
C GLN A 241 -0.18 12.25 -44.50
#